data_ec33e86efdbc82e30626a6b281442031
#
_entry.id   ec33e86efdbc82e30626a6b281442031
#
_cell.length_a   1.000
_cell.length_b   1.000
_cell.length_c   1.000
_cell.angle_alpha   90.00
_cell.angle_beta   90.00
_cell.angle_gamma   90.00
#
_symmetry.space_group_name_H-M   'P 1'
#
loop_
_entity.id
_entity.type
_entity.pdbx_description
1 polymer ?
#
loop_
_entity_poly.entity_id
_entity_poly.type
_entity_poly.pdbx_seq_one_letter_code
_entity_poly.pdbx_strand_id
1 'polypeptide(L)'
;MSMKPMPYILAVDGGGTGCRALLADSNGDPIGRSTSGPANIGADPATALDNIMRAATLAVHDAGLDVSILNETCAVFGLAGANSLPDKDRVEQSLPFGKVKIVSDAVTALQGALGQKDGAIVILGTGSVFVRREEDAFEIIGGRGFMLSDHAGGARLGRELLEETLLALDGMTEHTELADAVLARFNGDMRQIITFSRTATAADYAAFAPIVFDYAHKGDALGLSILQRACSYIARRLDRLGIETLARFSLTGGLASSYAALPFLPHRERFRPALGDALQGALSLALLANGRD
;
A
#
# COMPACT_ATOMS: atom_id res chain seq x y z
N MET A 1 -22.59 -19.93 -22.63
CA MET A 1 -21.36 -20.71 -22.99
C MET A 1 -20.31 -20.38 -21.94
N SER A 2 -19.86 -21.36 -21.16
CA SER A 2 -18.72 -21.15 -20.25
C SER A 2 -17.48 -20.91 -21.11
N MET A 3 -16.86 -19.74 -20.96
CA MET A 3 -15.59 -19.45 -21.65
C MET A 3 -14.53 -20.42 -21.13
N LYS A 4 -13.74 -21.00 -22.06
CA LYS A 4 -12.63 -21.86 -21.70
C LYS A 4 -11.63 -21.06 -20.85
N PRO A 5 -11.12 -21.61 -19.73
CA PRO A 5 -10.10 -20.91 -18.95
C PRO A 5 -8.88 -20.57 -19.83
N MET A 6 -8.30 -19.38 -19.60
CA MET A 6 -7.07 -18.95 -20.27
C MET A 6 -5.87 -19.75 -19.73
N PRO A 7 -4.88 -20.08 -20.59
CA PRO A 7 -3.71 -20.85 -20.18
C PRO A 7 -2.75 -20.09 -19.27
N TYR A 8 -2.77 -18.74 -19.32
CA TYR A 8 -1.88 -17.88 -18.54
C TYR A 8 -2.64 -16.91 -17.68
N ILE A 9 -2.06 -16.58 -16.53
CA ILE A 9 -2.57 -15.65 -15.54
C ILE A 9 -1.53 -14.57 -15.32
N LEU A 10 -1.91 -13.29 -15.38
CA LEU A 10 -1.04 -12.17 -15.06
C LEU A 10 -1.62 -11.36 -13.91
N ALA A 11 -0.84 -11.23 -12.85
CA ALA A 11 -1.11 -10.33 -11.74
C ALA A 11 -0.21 -9.11 -11.82
N VAL A 12 -0.78 -7.92 -11.60
CA VAL A 12 -0.03 -6.66 -11.56
C VAL A 12 -0.42 -5.87 -10.29
N ASP A 13 0.59 -5.37 -9.60
CA ASP A 13 0.45 -4.45 -8.46
C ASP A 13 1.19 -3.15 -8.80
N GLY A 14 0.45 -2.08 -9.06
CA GLY A 14 0.98 -0.81 -9.52
C GLY A 14 0.65 0.35 -8.58
N GLY A 15 1.70 0.95 -8.04
CA GLY A 15 1.63 2.08 -7.09
C GLY A 15 2.35 3.33 -7.57
N GLY A 16 2.42 4.33 -6.69
CA GLY A 16 3.08 5.61 -6.96
C GLY A 16 4.60 5.54 -7.11
N THR A 17 5.24 4.47 -6.67
CA THR A 17 6.71 4.31 -6.67
C THR A 17 7.21 3.22 -7.61
N GLY A 18 6.34 2.33 -8.06
CA GLY A 18 6.71 1.22 -8.93
C GLY A 18 5.55 0.32 -9.28
N CYS A 19 5.83 -0.63 -10.17
CA CYS A 19 4.93 -1.66 -10.63
C CYS A 19 5.61 -3.04 -10.55
N ARG A 20 4.88 -4.04 -10.06
CA ARG A 20 5.33 -5.44 -10.02
C ARG A 20 4.38 -6.27 -10.87
N ALA A 21 4.91 -7.22 -11.63
CA ALA A 21 4.12 -8.18 -12.36
C ALA A 21 4.56 -9.62 -12.06
N LEU A 22 3.59 -10.52 -12.05
CA LEU A 22 3.77 -11.97 -11.88
C LEU A 22 2.95 -12.68 -12.93
N LEU A 23 3.62 -13.40 -13.82
CA LEU A 23 3.01 -14.33 -14.75
C LEU A 23 2.98 -15.73 -14.12
N ALA A 24 1.83 -16.37 -14.21
CA ALA A 24 1.62 -17.73 -13.73
C ALA A 24 0.97 -18.60 -14.83
N ASP A 25 1.10 -19.88 -14.69
CA ASP A 25 0.33 -20.84 -15.49
C ASP A 25 -1.15 -20.87 -15.07
N SER A 26 -1.94 -21.67 -15.76
CA SER A 26 -3.37 -21.82 -15.44
C SER A 26 -3.64 -22.40 -14.05
N ASN A 27 -2.66 -22.98 -13.36
CA ASN A 27 -2.78 -23.48 -11.98
C ASN A 27 -2.50 -22.39 -10.93
N GLY A 28 -1.90 -21.28 -11.35
CA GLY A 28 -1.44 -20.21 -10.48
C GLY A 28 0.02 -20.38 -10.06
N ASP A 29 0.75 -21.35 -10.65
CA ASP A 29 2.17 -21.53 -10.37
C ASP A 29 2.98 -20.43 -11.07
N PRO A 30 3.79 -19.64 -10.35
CA PRO A 30 4.57 -18.55 -10.93
C PRO A 30 5.60 -19.05 -11.94
N ILE A 31 5.59 -18.49 -13.17
CA ILE A 31 6.53 -18.81 -14.24
C ILE A 31 7.39 -17.62 -14.68
N GLY A 32 7.01 -16.38 -14.34
CA GLY A 32 7.81 -15.19 -14.63
C GLY A 32 7.48 -14.03 -13.70
N ARG A 33 8.46 -13.17 -13.44
CA ARG A 33 8.33 -11.99 -12.55
C ARG A 33 9.05 -10.79 -13.14
N SER A 34 8.56 -9.60 -12.81
CA SER A 34 9.23 -8.37 -13.23
C SER A 34 8.86 -7.19 -12.35
N THR A 35 9.59 -6.10 -12.56
CA THR A 35 9.29 -4.80 -12.00
C THR A 35 9.45 -3.71 -13.05
N SER A 36 8.75 -2.59 -12.89
CA SER A 36 8.91 -1.41 -13.73
C SER A 36 8.68 -0.12 -12.93
N GLY A 37 8.59 1.02 -13.61
CA GLY A 37 8.38 2.33 -13.01
C GLY A 37 7.01 2.52 -12.36
N PRO A 38 6.72 3.75 -11.86
CA PRO A 38 5.46 4.09 -11.23
C PRO A 38 4.23 3.79 -12.10
N ALA A 39 3.15 3.31 -11.48
CA ALA A 39 1.91 2.93 -12.16
C ALA A 39 0.66 3.43 -11.42
N ASN A 40 0.68 4.68 -10.94
CA ASN A 40 -0.52 5.35 -10.42
C ASN A 40 -1.35 5.87 -11.59
N ILE A 41 -2.40 5.12 -11.96
CA ILE A 41 -3.22 5.41 -13.14
C ILE A 41 -4.11 6.65 -12.96
N GLY A 42 -4.36 7.08 -11.73
CA GLY A 42 -5.12 8.30 -11.45
C GLY A 42 -4.27 9.58 -11.57
N ALA A 43 -2.96 9.49 -11.41
CA ALA A 43 -2.05 10.64 -11.49
C ALA A 43 -1.55 10.88 -12.91
N ASP A 44 -1.09 9.84 -13.59
CA ASP A 44 -0.61 9.87 -14.97
C ASP A 44 -0.99 8.56 -15.68
N PRO A 45 -2.16 8.51 -16.33
CA PRO A 45 -2.65 7.30 -16.99
C PRO A 45 -1.72 6.79 -18.10
N ALA A 46 -1.09 7.67 -18.87
CA ALA A 46 -0.24 7.27 -19.99
C ALA A 46 1.03 6.57 -19.50
N THR A 47 1.78 7.22 -18.60
CA THR A 47 3.00 6.63 -18.00
C THR A 47 2.67 5.37 -17.22
N ALA A 48 1.52 5.32 -16.51
CA ALA A 48 1.11 4.14 -15.77
C ALA A 48 0.88 2.94 -16.70
N LEU A 49 0.13 3.12 -17.79
CA LEU A 49 -0.13 2.07 -18.79
C LEU A 49 1.16 1.59 -19.46
N ASP A 50 2.07 2.48 -19.83
CA ASP A 50 3.36 2.13 -20.40
C ASP A 50 4.18 1.25 -19.42
N ASN A 51 4.23 1.63 -18.14
CA ASN A 51 4.95 0.87 -17.13
C ASN A 51 4.30 -0.48 -16.84
N ILE A 52 2.96 -0.57 -16.85
CA ILE A 52 2.22 -1.83 -16.70
C ILE A 52 2.53 -2.76 -17.87
N MET A 53 2.44 -2.27 -19.10
CA MET A 53 2.75 -3.07 -20.30
C MET A 53 4.20 -3.51 -20.33
N ARG A 54 5.12 -2.63 -19.91
CA ARG A 54 6.53 -2.98 -19.76
C ARG A 54 6.73 -4.08 -18.72
N ALA A 55 6.09 -3.99 -17.54
CA ALA A 55 6.15 -5.03 -16.53
C ALA A 55 5.60 -6.37 -17.08
N ALA A 56 4.43 -6.34 -17.73
CA ALA A 56 3.84 -7.53 -18.33
C ALA A 56 4.79 -8.20 -19.34
N THR A 57 5.33 -7.43 -20.27
CA THR A 57 6.28 -7.93 -21.30
C THR A 57 7.54 -8.51 -20.66
N LEU A 58 8.11 -7.84 -19.66
CA LEU A 58 9.29 -8.34 -18.94
C LEU A 58 9.01 -9.65 -18.18
N ALA A 59 7.81 -9.81 -17.57
CA ALA A 59 7.43 -11.05 -16.91
C ALA A 59 7.26 -12.21 -17.90
N VAL A 60 6.75 -11.94 -19.12
CA VAL A 60 6.67 -12.92 -20.19
C VAL A 60 8.08 -13.34 -20.66
N HIS A 61 8.99 -12.40 -20.83
CA HIS A 61 10.38 -12.70 -21.22
C HIS A 61 11.12 -13.48 -20.12
N ASP A 62 10.89 -13.15 -18.85
CA ASP A 62 11.48 -13.89 -17.71
C ASP A 62 11.02 -15.36 -17.69
N ALA A 63 9.78 -15.62 -18.15
CA ALA A 63 9.27 -16.98 -18.36
C ALA A 63 9.81 -17.68 -19.62
N GLY A 64 10.61 -17.00 -20.45
CA GLY A 64 11.12 -17.56 -21.73
C GLY A 64 10.04 -17.70 -22.81
N LEU A 65 8.94 -16.95 -22.71
CA LEU A 65 7.79 -17.02 -23.62
C LEU A 65 7.76 -15.83 -24.59
N ASP A 66 7.01 -15.98 -25.69
CA ASP A 66 6.75 -14.91 -26.65
C ASP A 66 5.61 -14.01 -26.18
N VAL A 67 5.71 -12.70 -26.47
CA VAL A 67 4.72 -11.68 -26.02
C VAL A 67 3.32 -11.94 -26.59
N SER A 68 3.18 -12.71 -27.66
CA SER A 68 1.88 -13.08 -28.23
C SER A 68 0.97 -13.82 -27.26
N ILE A 69 1.52 -14.45 -26.20
CA ILE A 69 0.72 -15.13 -25.16
C ILE A 69 -0.20 -14.16 -24.39
N LEU A 70 0.04 -12.85 -24.44
CA LEU A 70 -0.83 -11.88 -23.77
C LEU A 70 -2.28 -12.01 -24.23
N ASN A 71 -2.53 -12.34 -25.50
CA ASN A 71 -3.87 -12.59 -26.05
C ASN A 71 -4.57 -13.82 -25.41
N GLU A 72 -3.83 -14.70 -24.77
CA GLU A 72 -4.31 -15.92 -24.10
C GLU A 72 -4.16 -15.80 -22.57
N THR A 73 -3.98 -14.58 -22.06
CA THR A 73 -3.73 -14.31 -20.64
C THR A 73 -4.95 -13.65 -20.00
N CYS A 74 -5.36 -14.17 -18.83
CA CYS A 74 -6.28 -13.49 -17.93
C CYS A 74 -5.49 -12.62 -16.95
N ALA A 75 -5.69 -11.31 -17.01
CA ALA A 75 -4.92 -10.33 -16.24
C ALA A 75 -5.77 -9.61 -15.20
N VAL A 76 -5.24 -9.41 -13.99
CA VAL A 76 -5.80 -8.49 -12.99
C VAL A 76 -4.74 -7.47 -12.58
N PHE A 77 -5.10 -6.20 -12.70
CA PHE A 77 -4.26 -5.07 -12.35
C PHE A 77 -4.82 -4.38 -11.11
N GLY A 78 -4.10 -4.44 -10.00
CA GLY A 78 -4.34 -3.67 -8.78
C GLY A 78 -3.59 -2.35 -8.87
N LEU A 79 -4.29 -1.23 -9.11
CA LEU A 79 -3.65 0.03 -9.44
C LEU A 79 -4.06 1.15 -8.48
N ALA A 80 -3.07 1.88 -8.00
CA ALA A 80 -3.31 3.16 -7.33
C ALA A 80 -4.04 4.11 -8.28
N GLY A 81 -5.08 4.79 -7.76
CA GLY A 81 -5.88 5.73 -8.54
C GLY A 81 -6.92 5.10 -9.47
N ALA A 82 -7.08 3.77 -9.51
CA ALA A 82 -8.06 3.10 -10.37
C ALA A 82 -9.51 3.54 -10.15
N ASN A 83 -9.86 3.97 -8.93
CA ASN A 83 -11.20 4.49 -8.61
C ASN A 83 -11.49 5.85 -9.25
N SER A 84 -10.47 6.57 -9.69
CA SER A 84 -10.58 7.89 -10.34
C SER A 84 -10.49 7.80 -11.86
N LEU A 85 -10.30 6.59 -12.42
CA LEU A 85 -10.13 6.38 -13.84
C LEU A 85 -11.48 6.54 -14.57
N PRO A 86 -11.65 7.52 -15.43
CA PRO A 86 -12.82 7.60 -16.31
C PRO A 86 -12.75 6.47 -17.34
N ASP A 87 -13.93 5.96 -17.74
CA ASP A 87 -14.05 4.93 -18.78
C ASP A 87 -13.15 3.70 -18.59
N LYS A 88 -13.09 3.18 -17.37
CA LYS A 88 -12.26 2.03 -17.02
C LYS A 88 -12.46 0.84 -17.98
N ASP A 89 -13.70 0.54 -18.33
CA ASP A 89 -14.05 -0.55 -19.26
C ASP A 89 -13.42 -0.35 -20.65
N ARG A 90 -13.34 0.88 -21.12
CA ARG A 90 -12.69 1.21 -22.38
C ARG A 90 -11.18 0.98 -22.33
N VAL A 91 -10.56 1.33 -21.21
CA VAL A 91 -9.14 1.05 -20.99
C VAL A 91 -8.90 -0.45 -20.95
N GLU A 92 -9.69 -1.21 -20.21
CA GLU A 92 -9.62 -2.67 -20.18
C GLU A 92 -9.70 -3.29 -21.58
N GLN A 93 -10.66 -2.85 -22.40
CA GLN A 93 -10.84 -3.35 -23.77
C GLN A 93 -9.73 -2.95 -24.74
N SER A 94 -8.95 -1.91 -24.46
CA SER A 94 -7.85 -1.46 -25.31
C SER A 94 -6.55 -2.22 -25.10
N LEU A 95 -6.46 -3.01 -24.04
CA LEU A 95 -5.25 -3.74 -23.65
C LEU A 95 -5.15 -5.10 -24.36
N PRO A 96 -3.94 -5.56 -24.74
CA PRO A 96 -3.76 -6.75 -25.57
C PRO A 96 -3.83 -8.07 -24.76
N PHE A 97 -4.82 -8.17 -23.87
CA PHE A 97 -5.02 -9.40 -23.08
C PHE A 97 -6.30 -10.12 -23.49
N GLY A 98 -6.34 -11.42 -23.35
CA GLY A 98 -7.54 -12.20 -23.59
C GLY A 98 -8.68 -11.83 -22.66
N LYS A 99 -8.35 -11.50 -21.42
CA LYS A 99 -9.25 -10.94 -20.42
C LYS A 99 -8.46 -10.05 -19.47
N VAL A 100 -8.97 -8.85 -19.18
CA VAL A 100 -8.34 -7.96 -18.20
C VAL A 100 -9.39 -7.40 -17.25
N LYS A 101 -8.99 -7.18 -16.00
CA LYS A 101 -9.77 -6.45 -15.00
C LYS A 101 -8.85 -5.51 -14.24
N ILE A 102 -9.22 -4.24 -14.22
CA ILE A 102 -8.55 -3.22 -13.41
C ILE A 102 -9.35 -3.04 -12.10
N VAL A 103 -8.68 -3.14 -10.98
CA VAL A 103 -9.24 -2.89 -9.64
C VAL A 103 -8.33 -1.92 -8.88
N SER A 104 -8.81 -1.36 -7.77
CA SER A 104 -7.91 -0.55 -6.95
C SER A 104 -6.87 -1.43 -6.25
N ASP A 105 -5.68 -0.86 -5.98
CA ASP A 105 -4.61 -1.45 -5.19
C ASP A 105 -5.09 -1.88 -3.78
N ALA A 106 -6.05 -1.16 -3.22
CA ALA A 106 -6.69 -1.50 -1.95
C ALA A 106 -7.46 -2.83 -2.02
N VAL A 107 -8.11 -3.14 -3.15
CA VAL A 107 -8.83 -4.41 -3.36
C VAL A 107 -7.87 -5.58 -3.46
N THR A 108 -6.78 -5.43 -4.21
CA THR A 108 -5.76 -6.49 -4.31
C THR A 108 -5.02 -6.68 -2.99
N ALA A 109 -4.71 -5.60 -2.26
CA ALA A 109 -4.11 -5.70 -0.94
C ALA A 109 -5.02 -6.43 0.06
N LEU A 110 -6.33 -6.16 0.01
CA LEU A 110 -7.30 -6.84 0.87
C LEU A 110 -7.42 -8.32 0.51
N GLN A 111 -7.52 -8.64 -0.79
CA GLN A 111 -7.59 -10.03 -1.25
C GLN A 111 -6.33 -10.82 -0.86
N GLY A 112 -5.15 -10.20 -1.00
CA GLY A 112 -3.89 -10.82 -0.57
C GLY A 112 -3.82 -11.06 0.94
N ALA A 113 -4.25 -10.08 1.72
CA ALA A 113 -4.18 -10.16 3.17
C ALA A 113 -5.21 -11.10 3.81
N LEU A 114 -6.41 -11.19 3.26
CA LEU A 114 -7.55 -11.92 3.86
C LEU A 114 -7.95 -13.17 3.07
N GLY A 115 -7.48 -13.34 1.83
CA GLY A 115 -8.06 -14.33 0.91
C GLY A 115 -9.52 -13.98 0.64
N GLN A 116 -10.41 -14.98 0.68
CA GLN A 116 -11.85 -14.79 0.52
C GLN A 116 -12.61 -14.49 1.83
N LYS A 117 -11.88 -14.33 2.96
CA LYS A 117 -12.50 -14.11 4.27
C LYS A 117 -12.86 -12.65 4.48
N ASP A 118 -13.97 -12.41 5.17
CA ASP A 118 -14.35 -11.10 5.66
C ASP A 118 -13.39 -10.57 6.72
N GLY A 119 -13.32 -9.25 6.82
CA GLY A 119 -12.43 -8.57 7.75
C GLY A 119 -12.03 -7.18 7.26
N ALA A 120 -11.03 -6.62 7.94
CA ALA A 120 -10.47 -5.34 7.56
C ALA A 120 -8.95 -5.44 7.30
N ILE A 121 -8.45 -4.51 6.51
CA ILE A 121 -7.01 -4.25 6.40
C ILE A 121 -6.71 -2.78 6.69
N VAL A 122 -5.52 -2.56 7.21
CA VAL A 122 -4.93 -1.23 7.33
C VAL A 122 -3.67 -1.23 6.49
N ILE A 123 -3.66 -0.45 5.42
CA ILE A 123 -2.51 -0.27 4.56
C ILE A 123 -1.68 0.88 5.13
N LEU A 124 -0.45 0.62 5.54
CA LEU A 124 0.46 1.56 6.19
C LEU A 124 1.77 1.62 5.40
N GLY A 125 1.89 2.63 4.57
CA GLY A 125 3.06 2.94 3.77
C GLY A 125 3.44 4.41 3.91
N THR A 126 3.75 5.11 2.83
CA THR A 126 3.88 6.58 2.81
C THR A 126 2.62 7.25 3.33
N GLY A 127 1.45 6.78 2.89
CA GLY A 127 0.12 7.14 3.41
C GLY A 127 -0.53 6.03 4.23
N SER A 128 -1.83 6.19 4.52
CA SER A 128 -2.64 5.16 5.18
C SER A 128 -4.05 5.05 4.60
N VAL A 129 -4.50 3.81 4.40
CA VAL A 129 -5.85 3.48 3.90
C VAL A 129 -6.42 2.35 4.75
N PHE A 130 -7.71 2.41 5.00
CA PHE A 130 -8.44 1.40 5.77
C PHE A 130 -9.53 0.81 4.87
N VAL A 131 -9.58 -0.50 4.77
CA VAL A 131 -10.52 -1.20 3.90
C VAL A 131 -11.21 -2.30 4.70
N ARG A 132 -12.52 -2.37 4.60
CA ARG A 132 -13.34 -3.47 5.11
C ARG A 132 -13.95 -4.23 3.94
N ARG A 133 -14.02 -5.54 4.07
CA ARG A 133 -14.91 -6.39 3.29
C ARG A 133 -15.85 -7.15 4.24
N GLU A 134 -17.13 -7.13 3.91
CA GLU A 134 -18.15 -7.95 4.53
C GLU A 134 -19.05 -8.47 3.41
N GLU A 135 -19.13 -9.77 3.25
CA GLU A 135 -19.70 -10.43 2.08
C GLU A 135 -19.00 -9.89 0.80
N ASP A 136 -19.77 -9.34 -0.15
CA ASP A 136 -19.24 -8.75 -1.38
C ASP A 136 -19.11 -7.21 -1.31
N ALA A 137 -19.45 -6.60 -0.16
CA ALA A 137 -19.38 -5.16 0.01
C ALA A 137 -17.99 -4.69 0.50
N PHE A 138 -17.50 -3.61 -0.11
CA PHE A 138 -16.24 -2.96 0.26
C PHE A 138 -16.52 -1.57 0.81
N GLU A 139 -15.93 -1.25 1.95
CA GLU A 139 -15.88 0.10 2.49
C GLU A 139 -14.41 0.54 2.60
N ILE A 140 -14.10 1.71 2.02
CA ILE A 140 -12.75 2.28 2.03
C ILE A 140 -12.82 3.64 2.72
N ILE A 141 -11.97 3.84 3.73
CA ILE A 141 -11.84 5.13 4.44
C ILE A 141 -10.37 5.55 4.54
N GLY A 142 -10.10 6.85 4.52
CA GLY A 142 -8.75 7.41 4.45
C GLY A 142 -8.20 7.44 3.02
N GLY A 143 -6.88 7.46 2.87
CA GLY A 143 -6.20 7.45 1.57
C GLY A 143 -6.46 8.69 0.71
N ARG A 144 -6.65 9.87 1.35
CA ARG A 144 -6.96 11.13 0.64
C ARG A 144 -5.75 12.06 0.57
N GLY A 145 -4.57 11.50 0.72
CA GLY A 145 -3.30 12.18 0.56
C GLY A 145 -2.77 12.81 1.84
N PHE A 146 -1.45 12.98 1.85
CA PHE A 146 -0.64 13.44 2.97
C PHE A 146 -1.10 14.76 3.59
N MET A 147 -1.54 15.72 2.78
CA MET A 147 -1.90 17.07 3.28
C MET A 147 -3.17 17.05 4.15
N LEU A 148 -4.14 16.23 3.83
CA LEU A 148 -5.49 16.27 4.44
C LEU A 148 -5.86 14.99 5.20
N SER A 149 -5.15 13.90 4.96
CA SER A 149 -5.48 12.57 5.44
C SER A 149 -4.22 11.81 5.87
N ASP A 150 -4.24 10.51 5.72
CA ASP A 150 -3.13 9.57 5.80
C ASP A 150 -2.40 9.54 7.14
N HIS A 151 -3.09 9.94 8.22
CA HIS A 151 -2.56 9.83 9.58
C HIS A 151 -2.15 8.37 9.86
N ALA A 152 -1.09 8.18 10.64
CA ALA A 152 -0.40 6.90 10.83
C ALA A 152 0.40 6.41 9.61
N GLY A 153 0.31 7.04 8.43
CA GLY A 153 1.25 6.82 7.33
C GLY A 153 2.61 7.46 7.60
N GLY A 154 3.65 6.94 6.94
CA GLY A 154 5.03 7.37 7.18
C GLY A 154 5.27 8.86 6.95
N ALA A 155 4.63 9.45 5.95
CA ALA A 155 4.75 10.89 5.70
C ALA A 155 4.20 11.73 6.86
N ARG A 156 3.09 11.32 7.44
CA ARG A 156 2.52 12.01 8.61
C ARG A 156 3.36 11.83 9.85
N LEU A 157 3.92 10.62 10.08
CA LEU A 157 4.85 10.39 11.19
C LEU A 157 6.09 11.27 11.07
N GLY A 158 6.69 11.33 9.87
CA GLY A 158 7.88 12.15 9.64
C GLY A 158 7.60 13.65 9.77
N ARG A 159 6.46 14.12 9.25
CA ARG A 159 6.06 15.51 9.42
C ARG A 159 5.86 15.85 10.90
N GLU A 160 5.12 15.03 11.64
CA GLU A 160 4.87 15.22 13.06
C GLU A 160 6.17 15.22 13.87
N LEU A 161 7.12 14.34 13.52
CA LEU A 161 8.45 14.34 14.12
C LEU A 161 9.18 15.67 13.93
N LEU A 162 9.16 16.24 12.73
CA LEU A 162 9.81 17.52 12.47
C LEU A 162 9.11 18.68 13.20
N GLU A 163 7.77 18.68 13.25
CA GLU A 163 6.97 19.65 14.00
C GLU A 163 7.31 19.61 15.51
N GLU A 164 7.30 18.43 16.10
CA GLU A 164 7.62 18.24 17.53
C GLU A 164 9.10 18.58 17.85
N THR A 165 10.03 18.30 16.93
CA THR A 165 11.43 18.69 17.08
C THR A 165 11.58 20.21 17.17
N LEU A 166 10.83 20.97 16.37
CA LEU A 166 10.84 22.44 16.45
C LEU A 166 10.20 22.93 17.75
N LEU A 167 9.11 22.32 18.22
CA LEU A 167 8.50 22.64 19.52
C LEU A 167 9.45 22.37 20.69
N ALA A 168 10.25 21.31 20.62
CA ALA A 168 11.28 21.03 21.64
C ALA A 168 12.38 22.09 21.64
N LEU A 169 12.80 22.56 20.46
CA LEU A 169 13.76 23.68 20.34
C LEU A 169 13.24 25.00 20.93
N ASP A 170 11.92 25.23 20.76
CA ASP A 170 11.27 26.41 21.33
C ASP A 170 10.99 26.27 22.85
N GLY A 171 11.35 25.13 23.45
CA GLY A 171 11.12 24.83 24.88
C GLY A 171 9.66 24.55 25.22
N MET A 172 8.81 24.27 24.22
CA MET A 172 7.38 23.99 24.40
C MET A 172 7.11 22.52 24.77
N THR A 173 8.03 21.61 24.42
CA THR A 173 7.98 20.18 24.75
C THR A 173 9.34 19.72 25.26
N GLU A 174 9.38 18.51 25.84
CA GLU A 174 10.63 17.92 26.33
C GLU A 174 11.60 17.67 25.16
N HIS A 175 12.87 18.01 25.37
CA HIS A 175 13.93 17.74 24.43
C HIS A 175 14.44 16.31 24.60
N THR A 176 14.34 15.47 23.55
CA THR A 176 14.66 14.05 23.61
C THR A 176 15.82 13.68 22.68
N GLU A 177 16.38 12.48 22.88
CA GLU A 177 17.43 11.95 21.98
C GLU A 177 16.94 11.83 20.53
N LEU A 178 15.66 11.57 20.31
CA LEU A 178 15.09 11.56 18.96
C LEU A 178 15.11 12.95 18.32
N ALA A 179 14.79 14.00 19.08
CA ALA A 179 14.88 15.38 18.58
C ALA A 179 16.33 15.74 18.21
N ASP A 180 17.32 15.36 19.04
CA ASP A 180 18.74 15.53 18.74
C ASP A 180 19.16 14.81 17.47
N ALA A 181 18.72 13.56 17.29
CA ALA A 181 19.03 12.77 16.10
C ALA A 181 18.42 13.38 14.82
N VAL A 182 17.24 14.00 14.92
CA VAL A 182 16.66 14.76 13.81
C VAL A 182 17.48 16.00 13.51
N LEU A 183 17.82 16.80 14.52
CA LEU A 183 18.62 18.01 14.35
C LEU A 183 19.98 17.72 13.72
N ALA A 184 20.63 16.62 14.12
CA ALA A 184 21.89 16.21 13.54
C ALA A 184 21.80 15.97 12.03
N ARG A 185 20.67 15.48 11.51
CA ARG A 185 20.42 15.33 10.06
C ARG A 185 20.36 16.68 9.31
N PHE A 186 20.10 17.76 10.04
CA PHE A 186 20.03 19.12 9.53
C PHE A 186 21.18 19.98 10.06
N ASN A 187 22.33 19.35 10.40
CA ASN A 187 23.54 20.02 10.90
C ASN A 187 23.32 20.92 12.15
N GLY A 188 22.32 20.60 12.96
CA GLY A 188 21.93 21.39 14.12
C GLY A 188 21.23 22.72 13.79
N ASP A 189 20.85 22.95 12.53
CA ASP A 189 20.26 24.21 12.07
C ASP A 189 18.78 24.04 11.72
N MET A 190 17.89 24.55 12.58
CA MET A 190 16.43 24.48 12.36
C MET A 190 15.98 25.15 11.05
N ARG A 191 16.76 26.12 10.52
CA ARG A 191 16.44 26.76 9.23
C ARG A 191 16.49 25.77 8.07
N GLN A 192 17.31 24.73 8.19
CA GLN A 192 17.36 23.66 7.20
C GLN A 192 16.10 22.80 7.24
N ILE A 193 15.49 22.55 8.42
CA ILE A 193 14.19 21.90 8.55
C ILE A 193 13.12 22.73 7.84
N ILE A 194 13.09 24.04 8.06
CA ILE A 194 12.14 24.95 7.41
C ILE A 194 12.35 24.97 5.89
N THR A 195 13.60 24.98 5.43
CA THR A 195 13.91 24.94 3.99
C THR A 195 13.48 23.61 3.37
N PHE A 196 13.77 22.48 4.01
CA PHE A 196 13.32 21.15 3.62
C PHE A 196 11.79 21.11 3.47
N SER A 197 11.05 21.62 4.43
CA SER A 197 9.58 21.55 4.45
C SER A 197 8.90 22.26 3.26
N ARG A 198 9.57 23.22 2.61
CA ARG A 198 9.03 23.99 1.48
C ARG A 198 8.92 23.20 0.19
N THR A 199 9.78 22.21 0.01
CA THR A 199 9.91 21.43 -1.23
C THR A 199 9.75 19.93 -1.02
N ALA A 200 9.75 19.47 0.24
CA ALA A 200 9.68 18.07 0.58
C ALA A 200 8.35 17.42 0.13
N THR A 201 8.48 16.30 -0.52
CA THR A 201 7.37 15.44 -0.93
C THR A 201 6.90 14.56 0.24
N ALA A 202 5.77 13.88 0.08
CA ALA A 202 5.32 12.88 1.04
C ALA A 202 6.35 11.76 1.26
N ALA A 203 7.09 11.37 0.21
CA ALA A 203 8.16 10.37 0.30
C ALA A 203 9.33 10.87 1.15
N ASP A 204 9.71 12.14 1.02
CA ASP A 204 10.81 12.74 1.80
C ASP A 204 10.46 12.76 3.29
N TYR A 205 9.21 13.10 3.64
CA TYR A 205 8.75 13.00 5.02
C TYR A 205 8.70 11.55 5.51
N ALA A 206 8.23 10.61 4.68
CA ALA A 206 8.12 9.20 5.06
C ALA A 206 9.49 8.56 5.37
N ALA A 207 10.58 9.09 4.83
CA ALA A 207 11.94 8.66 5.13
C ALA A 207 12.34 8.84 6.60
N PHE A 208 11.60 9.65 7.35
CA PHE A 208 11.78 9.81 8.80
C PHE A 208 10.99 8.81 9.64
N ALA A 209 10.03 8.09 9.07
CA ALA A 209 9.21 7.16 9.86
C ALA A 209 10.03 6.05 10.57
N PRO A 210 11.03 5.42 9.96
CA PRO A 210 11.81 4.38 10.64
C PRO A 210 12.45 4.85 11.94
N ILE A 211 13.02 6.07 11.99
CA ILE A 211 13.68 6.57 13.18
C ILE A 211 12.68 6.81 14.33
N VAL A 212 11.41 7.11 14.04
CA VAL A 212 10.37 7.21 15.08
C VAL A 212 10.17 5.88 15.77
N PHE A 213 10.06 4.77 15.01
CA PHE A 213 9.94 3.43 15.57
C PHE A 213 11.19 3.00 16.33
N ASP A 214 12.38 3.29 15.79
CA ASP A 214 13.66 2.92 16.40
C ASP A 214 13.83 3.55 17.78
N TYR A 215 13.50 4.85 17.91
CA TYR A 215 13.63 5.56 19.18
C TYR A 215 12.48 5.23 20.15
N ALA A 216 11.26 5.05 19.65
CA ALA A 216 10.17 4.55 20.48
C ALA A 216 10.50 3.17 21.11
N HIS A 217 11.18 2.30 20.36
CA HIS A 217 11.64 0.99 20.85
C HIS A 217 12.67 1.11 21.98
N LYS A 218 13.45 2.19 21.98
CA LYS A 218 14.40 2.52 23.05
C LYS A 218 13.74 3.23 24.23
N GLY A 219 12.45 3.54 24.15
CA GLY A 219 11.69 4.22 25.22
C GLY A 219 11.70 5.74 25.12
N ASP A 220 12.15 6.34 24.00
CA ASP A 220 12.11 7.77 23.79
C ASP A 220 10.68 8.31 23.87
N ALA A 221 10.48 9.36 24.70
CA ALA A 221 9.16 9.90 25.00
C ALA A 221 8.47 10.51 23.77
N LEU A 222 9.23 11.18 22.90
CA LEU A 222 8.71 11.77 21.67
C LEU A 222 8.28 10.69 20.69
N GLY A 223 9.14 9.70 20.45
CA GLY A 223 8.83 8.57 19.56
C GLY A 223 7.59 7.80 20.01
N LEU A 224 7.49 7.51 21.32
CA LEU A 224 6.31 6.85 21.91
C LEU A 224 5.03 7.70 21.73
N SER A 225 5.10 9.00 21.99
CA SER A 225 3.96 9.90 21.88
C SER A 225 3.42 9.95 20.44
N ILE A 226 4.30 10.09 19.43
CA ILE A 226 3.92 10.08 18.01
C ILE A 226 3.21 8.76 17.66
N LEU A 227 3.77 7.61 18.05
CA LEU A 227 3.18 6.30 17.73
C LEU A 227 1.88 6.03 18.48
N GLN A 228 1.72 6.53 19.72
CA GLN A 228 0.46 6.45 20.45
C GLN A 228 -0.65 7.25 19.77
N ARG A 229 -0.36 8.46 19.26
CA ARG A 229 -1.31 9.25 18.47
C ARG A 229 -1.69 8.53 17.18
N ALA A 230 -0.71 7.95 16.48
CA ALA A 230 -0.95 7.16 15.28
C ALA A 230 -1.82 5.92 15.56
N CYS A 231 -1.54 5.18 16.63
CA CYS A 231 -2.36 4.04 17.05
C CYS A 231 -3.78 4.45 17.47
N SER A 232 -3.94 5.59 18.13
CA SER A 232 -5.26 6.15 18.47
C SER A 232 -6.05 6.51 17.20
N TYR A 233 -5.38 6.97 16.15
CA TYR A 233 -6.02 7.20 14.86
C TYR A 233 -6.44 5.87 14.19
N ILE A 234 -5.58 4.85 14.22
CA ILE A 234 -5.88 3.51 13.71
C ILE A 234 -7.09 2.93 14.44
N ALA A 235 -7.13 3.00 15.78
CA ALA A 235 -8.25 2.54 16.59
C ALA A 235 -9.58 3.14 16.12
N ARG A 236 -9.67 4.47 16.09
CA ARG A 236 -10.89 5.18 15.67
C ARG A 236 -11.36 4.81 14.25
N ARG A 237 -10.43 4.48 13.33
CA ARG A 237 -10.80 4.05 11.97
C ARG A 237 -11.28 2.61 11.93
N LEU A 238 -10.66 1.72 12.69
CA LEU A 238 -11.13 0.35 12.86
C LEU A 238 -12.50 0.31 13.55
N ASP A 239 -12.72 1.14 14.59
CA ASP A 239 -14.02 1.27 15.25
C ASP A 239 -15.10 1.73 14.27
N ARG A 240 -14.79 2.75 13.44
CA ARG A 240 -15.70 3.24 12.39
C ARG A 240 -16.03 2.17 11.33
N LEU A 241 -15.10 1.27 11.06
CA LEU A 241 -15.32 0.11 10.20
C LEU A 241 -16.02 -1.06 10.90
N GLY A 242 -16.39 -0.91 12.17
CA GLY A 242 -17.09 -1.95 12.92
C GLY A 242 -16.21 -3.15 13.26
N ILE A 243 -14.95 -2.92 13.63
CA ILE A 243 -13.98 -3.99 13.93
C ILE A 243 -14.52 -5.00 14.95
N GLU A 244 -15.38 -4.60 15.85
CA GLU A 244 -15.96 -5.48 16.88
C GLU A 244 -16.82 -6.60 16.30
N THR A 245 -17.44 -6.38 15.13
CA THR A 245 -18.23 -7.39 14.41
C THR A 245 -17.40 -8.25 13.47
N LEU A 246 -16.18 -7.81 13.11
CA LEU A 246 -15.30 -8.51 12.21
C LEU A 246 -14.44 -9.55 12.93
N ALA A 247 -14.22 -10.69 12.30
CA ALA A 247 -13.41 -11.76 12.86
C ALA A 247 -11.93 -11.39 12.97
N ARG A 248 -11.42 -10.50 12.10
CA ARG A 248 -10.01 -10.16 11.98
C ARG A 248 -9.76 -8.83 11.29
N PHE A 249 -8.57 -8.27 11.57
CA PHE A 249 -7.94 -7.32 10.66
C PHE A 249 -6.46 -7.68 10.45
N SER A 250 -5.88 -7.16 9.37
CA SER A 250 -4.46 -7.33 9.06
C SER A 250 -3.83 -5.98 8.72
N LEU A 251 -2.53 -5.86 8.94
CA LEU A 251 -1.72 -4.71 8.53
C LEU A 251 -0.96 -5.08 7.26
N THR A 252 -0.88 -4.17 6.31
CA THR A 252 -0.12 -4.29 5.06
C THR A 252 0.66 -3.01 4.77
N GLY A 253 1.58 -3.04 3.81
CA GLY A 253 2.44 -1.91 3.48
C GLY A 253 3.75 -1.90 4.28
N GLY A 254 4.65 -0.97 3.92
CA GLY A 254 6.02 -0.94 4.42
C GLY A 254 6.19 -0.75 5.92
N LEU A 255 5.19 -0.18 6.61
CA LEU A 255 5.21 0.03 8.06
C LEU A 255 4.43 -1.05 8.85
N ALA A 256 3.84 -2.03 8.17
CA ALA A 256 2.97 -3.04 8.80
C ALA A 256 3.67 -3.80 9.92
N SER A 257 4.90 -4.28 9.69
CA SER A 257 5.68 -5.02 10.67
C SER A 257 6.05 -4.17 11.90
N SER A 258 6.41 -2.91 11.67
CA SER A 258 6.76 -1.98 12.74
C SER A 258 5.56 -1.70 13.66
N TYR A 259 4.37 -1.46 13.07
CA TYR A 259 3.15 -1.30 13.87
C TYR A 259 2.71 -2.59 14.55
N ALA A 260 2.83 -3.75 13.90
CA ALA A 260 2.48 -5.04 14.49
C ALA A 260 3.33 -5.39 15.72
N ALA A 261 4.57 -4.90 15.78
CA ALA A 261 5.47 -5.08 16.92
C ALA A 261 5.14 -4.19 18.13
N LEU A 262 4.34 -3.11 17.96
CA LEU A 262 4.02 -2.20 19.06
C LEU A 262 3.16 -2.89 20.12
N PRO A 263 3.50 -2.80 21.42
CA PRO A 263 2.72 -3.43 22.48
C PRO A 263 1.31 -2.84 22.65
N PHE A 264 1.10 -1.62 22.17
CA PHE A 264 -0.16 -0.87 22.20
C PHE A 264 -0.87 -0.80 20.84
N LEU A 265 -0.62 -1.76 19.94
CA LEU A 265 -1.42 -1.90 18.72
C LEU A 265 -2.90 -2.09 19.12
N PRO A 266 -3.84 -1.25 18.63
CA PRO A 266 -5.24 -1.35 18.98
C PRO A 266 -5.87 -2.65 18.44
N HIS A 267 -6.90 -3.17 19.13
CA HIS A 267 -7.63 -4.39 18.78
C HIS A 267 -6.72 -5.60 18.51
N ARG A 268 -5.63 -5.71 19.28
CA ARG A 268 -4.60 -6.74 19.11
C ARG A 268 -5.16 -8.18 19.12
N GLU A 269 -6.21 -8.41 19.86
CA GLU A 269 -6.91 -9.70 19.92
C GLU A 269 -7.50 -10.14 18.57
N ARG A 270 -7.83 -9.18 17.72
CA ARG A 270 -8.37 -9.38 16.35
C ARG A 270 -7.31 -9.28 15.26
N PHE A 271 -6.12 -8.81 15.60
CA PHE A 271 -5.02 -8.75 14.64
C PHE A 271 -4.58 -10.13 14.21
N ARG A 272 -4.45 -10.34 12.90
CA ARG A 272 -3.85 -11.53 12.29
C ARG A 272 -2.87 -11.09 11.21
N PRO A 273 -1.72 -11.74 11.08
CA PRO A 273 -0.82 -11.48 9.96
C PRO A 273 -1.56 -11.61 8.62
N ALA A 274 -1.16 -10.80 7.64
CA ALA A 274 -1.66 -10.93 6.27
C ALA A 274 -1.26 -12.30 5.70
N LEU A 275 -2.14 -12.91 4.91
CA LEU A 275 -1.89 -14.19 4.26
C LEU A 275 -0.89 -14.04 3.09
N GLY A 276 -0.94 -12.89 2.43
CA GLY A 276 -0.09 -12.53 1.31
C GLY A 276 -0.12 -11.02 1.04
N ASP A 277 0.62 -10.60 0.01
CA ASP A 277 0.70 -9.20 -0.42
C ASP A 277 -0.30 -8.86 -1.55
N ALA A 278 -0.27 -7.61 -2.02
CA ALA A 278 -1.18 -7.13 -3.07
C ALA A 278 -0.98 -7.88 -4.40
N LEU A 279 0.25 -8.27 -4.74
CA LEU A 279 0.54 -9.02 -5.96
C LEU A 279 -0.06 -10.44 -5.89
N GLN A 280 0.03 -11.10 -4.74
CA GLN A 280 -0.62 -12.40 -4.49
C GLN A 280 -2.14 -12.25 -4.49
N GLY A 281 -2.67 -11.13 -4.00
CA GLY A 281 -4.10 -10.82 -4.09
C GLY A 281 -4.57 -10.61 -5.52
N ALA A 282 -3.79 -9.92 -6.35
CA ALA A 282 -4.08 -9.78 -7.78
C ALA A 282 -4.07 -11.14 -8.49
N LEU A 283 -3.12 -12.02 -8.15
CA LEU A 283 -3.08 -13.40 -8.68
C LEU A 283 -4.35 -14.19 -8.29
N SER A 284 -4.73 -14.14 -7.02
CA SER A 284 -5.94 -14.79 -6.52
C SER A 284 -7.20 -14.31 -7.27
N LEU A 285 -7.34 -12.99 -7.45
CA LEU A 285 -8.46 -12.42 -8.22
C LEU A 285 -8.43 -12.82 -9.69
N ALA A 286 -7.25 -12.95 -10.29
CA ALA A 286 -7.11 -13.36 -11.69
C ALA A 286 -7.49 -14.84 -11.88
N LEU A 287 -7.13 -15.71 -10.94
CA LEU A 287 -7.55 -17.11 -10.91
C LEU A 287 -9.08 -17.25 -10.81
N LEU A 288 -9.70 -16.52 -9.86
CA LEU A 288 -11.16 -16.47 -9.74
C LEU A 288 -11.83 -15.98 -11.04
N ALA A 289 -11.27 -14.91 -11.64
CA ALA A 289 -11.77 -14.37 -12.92
C ALA A 289 -11.61 -15.35 -14.07
N ASN A 290 -10.65 -16.25 -14.00
CA ASN A 290 -10.38 -17.31 -15.00
C ASN A 290 -11.25 -18.58 -14.78
N GLY A 291 -12.16 -18.59 -13.79
CA GLY A 291 -13.08 -19.69 -13.52
C GLY A 291 -12.49 -20.79 -12.64
N ARG A 292 -11.53 -20.46 -11.78
CA ARG A 292 -11.02 -21.34 -10.73
C ARG A 292 -11.41 -20.80 -9.36
N ASP A 293 -12.05 -21.64 -8.56
CA ASP A 293 -12.40 -21.40 -7.14
C ASP A 293 -11.19 -21.62 -6.22
#